data_ce42a8e2cc4af9a14a099d6c17cc868c
#
_entry.id   ce42a8e2cc4af9a14a099d6c17cc868c
#
_cell.length_a   1.000
_cell.length_b   1.000
_cell.length_c   1.000
_cell.angle_alpha   90.00
_cell.angle_beta   90.00
_cell.angle_gamma   90.00
#
_symmetry.space_group_name_H-M   'P 1'
#
loop_
_entity.id
_entity.type
_entity.pdbx_description
1 polymer ?
#
loop_
_entity_poly.entity_id
_entity_poly.type
_entity_poly.pdbx_seq_one_letter_code
_entity_poly.pdbx_strand_id
1 'polypeptide(L)'
;TSDKLGNEWSKPVLLKGIDNGVSEASYPFMLTDGVTFYFAGKGEESIGGYDIFFTRYDSRSDSFFKPENLGMPFNSEANDYMYAVDETNSIGYFVSDRRQPEGKVCIYIFIPSDTRKTYDPSLFTEQQIRRFADISSIAETWGNGKERKAALARLKAIGTQKSERENQPSSTVDALLVINDTLTYSSASDFRSKKAAALYKQLINARKQLNTLNAELNNARDDYAKASPSNRQGLSKEMIQAEHEVLQLNARIKSLEKQTRNEEI
;
A
#
# COMPACT_ATOMS: atom_id res chain seq x y z
N THR A 1 -8.82 13.55 9.08
CA THR A 1 -7.85 14.41 8.34
C THR A 1 -7.08 15.30 9.28
N SER A 2 -5.88 15.70 8.88
CA SER A 2 -5.04 16.68 9.56
C SER A 2 -4.40 17.57 8.51
N ASP A 3 -4.36 18.86 8.76
CA ASP A 3 -3.70 19.81 7.87
C ASP A 3 -2.25 19.99 8.28
N LYS A 4 -1.36 20.09 7.30
CA LYS A 4 0.04 20.40 7.55
C LYS A 4 0.21 21.92 7.73
N LEU A 5 0.62 22.30 8.92
CA LEU A 5 0.84 23.70 9.31
C LEU A 5 2.35 23.95 9.45
N GLY A 6 3.01 24.19 8.34
CA GLY A 6 4.48 24.28 8.31
C GLY A 6 5.14 22.96 8.70
N ASN A 7 5.77 22.88 9.85
CA ASN A 7 6.41 21.67 10.38
C ASN A 7 5.54 20.84 11.34
N GLU A 8 4.32 21.30 11.61
CA GLU A 8 3.39 20.65 12.51
C GLU A 8 2.13 20.19 11.78
N TRP A 9 1.41 19.25 12.38
CA TRP A 9 0.10 18.81 11.90
C TRP A 9 -0.99 19.33 12.83
N SER A 10 -2.11 19.77 12.28
CA SER A 10 -3.30 20.08 13.06
C SER A 10 -3.80 18.84 13.82
N LYS A 11 -4.62 19.07 14.85
CA LYS A 11 -5.34 17.96 15.48
C LYS A 11 -6.20 17.26 14.43
N PRO A 12 -6.26 15.92 14.46
CA PRO A 12 -7.12 15.16 13.54
C PRO A 12 -8.58 15.57 13.68
N VAL A 13 -9.25 15.74 12.55
CA VAL A 13 -10.67 16.00 12.45
C VAL A 13 -11.32 14.90 11.63
N LEU A 14 -12.53 14.47 12.00
CA LEU A 14 -13.29 13.48 11.23
C LEU A 14 -13.66 14.06 9.86
N LEU A 15 -13.57 13.21 8.84
CA LEU A 15 -14.05 13.57 7.50
C LEU A 15 -15.58 13.59 7.52
N LYS A 16 -16.17 14.70 7.05
CA LYS A 16 -17.62 14.84 6.99
C LYS A 16 -18.19 14.05 5.81
N GLY A 17 -19.28 13.33 6.03
CA GLY A 17 -20.05 12.63 5.00
C GLY A 17 -19.63 11.19 4.75
N ILE A 18 -18.46 10.74 5.22
CA ILE A 18 -18.00 9.36 5.04
C ILE A 18 -18.82 8.37 5.86
N ASP A 19 -19.29 8.78 7.02
CA ASP A 19 -20.12 8.00 7.95
C ASP A 19 -21.59 7.90 7.55
N ASN A 20 -21.97 8.50 6.42
CA ASN A 20 -23.35 8.48 5.93
C ASN A 20 -23.72 7.10 5.37
N GLY A 21 -24.26 6.23 6.23
CA GLY A 21 -24.66 4.86 5.90
C GLY A 21 -23.52 3.84 5.91
N VAL A 22 -22.32 4.23 6.34
CA VAL A 22 -21.17 3.34 6.47
C VAL A 22 -20.52 3.48 7.84
N SER A 23 -20.27 2.37 8.49
CA SER A 23 -19.56 2.27 9.75
C SER A 23 -18.18 1.61 9.57
N GLU A 24 -17.35 1.66 10.60
CA GLU A 24 -16.05 1.00 10.63
C GLU A 24 -15.16 1.31 9.41
N ALA A 25 -15.18 2.59 8.94
CA ALA A 25 -14.38 3.01 7.80
C ALA A 25 -12.87 2.81 8.04
N SER A 26 -12.20 2.10 7.11
CA SER A 26 -10.79 1.73 7.18
C SER A 26 -10.15 1.73 5.78
N TYR A 27 -8.83 1.61 5.71
CA TYR A 27 -8.06 1.47 4.47
C TYR A 27 -8.35 2.59 3.44
N PRO A 28 -8.18 3.87 3.81
CA PRO A 28 -8.46 5.00 2.93
C PRO A 28 -7.48 5.07 1.76
N PHE A 29 -7.98 5.38 0.58
CA PHE A 29 -7.19 5.65 -0.62
C PHE A 29 -7.82 6.81 -1.41
N MET A 30 -7.01 7.84 -1.71
CA MET A 30 -7.41 9.00 -2.51
C MET A 30 -6.74 8.90 -3.88
N LEU A 31 -7.49 9.10 -4.97
CA LEU A 31 -6.89 9.27 -6.30
C LEU A 31 -6.08 10.56 -6.38
N THR A 32 -5.21 10.64 -7.38
CA THR A 32 -4.38 11.83 -7.63
C THR A 32 -5.19 13.07 -8.04
N ASP A 33 -6.47 12.88 -8.41
CA ASP A 33 -7.41 13.96 -8.65
C ASP A 33 -7.76 14.78 -7.39
N GLY A 34 -7.43 14.26 -6.20
CA GLY A 34 -7.73 14.89 -4.90
C GLY A 34 -9.22 14.97 -4.56
N VAL A 35 -10.08 14.30 -5.31
CA VAL A 35 -11.53 14.33 -5.19
C VAL A 35 -12.12 12.96 -4.93
N THR A 36 -11.67 11.96 -5.67
CA THR A 36 -12.19 10.59 -5.60
C THR A 36 -11.53 9.81 -4.47
N PHE A 37 -12.34 9.31 -3.55
CA PHE A 37 -11.88 8.67 -2.32
C PHE A 37 -12.48 7.27 -2.18
N TYR A 38 -11.64 6.29 -1.96
CA TYR A 38 -12.00 4.89 -1.70
C TYR A 38 -11.67 4.52 -0.27
N PHE A 39 -12.47 3.66 0.32
CA PHE A 39 -12.22 3.09 1.64
C PHE A 39 -12.99 1.80 1.82
N ALA A 40 -12.62 0.98 2.78
CA ALA A 40 -13.41 -0.18 3.18
C ALA A 40 -14.26 0.17 4.39
N GLY A 41 -15.47 -0.37 4.44
CA GLY A 41 -16.40 -0.13 5.55
C GLY A 41 -17.51 -1.16 5.60
N LYS A 42 -18.35 -1.05 6.62
CA LYS A 42 -19.58 -1.83 6.77
C LYS A 42 -20.75 -0.89 6.69
N GLY A 43 -21.72 -1.18 5.87
CA GLY A 43 -22.88 -0.33 5.68
C GLY A 43 -24.14 -1.11 5.27
N GLU A 44 -25.24 -0.39 5.17
CA GLU A 44 -26.53 -0.99 4.74
C GLU A 44 -26.47 -1.55 3.32
N GLU A 45 -25.57 -1.00 2.48
CA GLU A 45 -25.37 -1.43 1.09
C GLU A 45 -24.25 -2.47 0.96
N SER A 46 -23.67 -2.98 2.09
CA SER A 46 -22.64 -4.02 2.03
C SER A 46 -23.22 -5.35 1.56
N ILE A 47 -22.46 -6.03 0.68
CA ILE A 47 -22.78 -7.37 0.18
C ILE A 47 -22.35 -8.43 1.19
N GLY A 48 -21.24 -8.17 1.88
CA GLY A 48 -20.61 -9.09 2.82
C GLY A 48 -20.21 -8.43 4.15
N GLY A 49 -18.99 -8.65 4.55
CA GLY A 49 -18.38 -8.07 5.75
C GLY A 49 -17.92 -6.63 5.49
N TYR A 50 -16.61 -6.43 5.35
CA TYR A 50 -16.09 -5.19 4.80
C TYR A 50 -16.26 -5.16 3.30
N ASP A 51 -16.81 -4.08 2.79
CA ASP A 51 -16.92 -3.78 1.37
C ASP A 51 -16.13 -2.53 1.02
N ILE A 52 -15.67 -2.43 -0.22
CA ILE A 52 -15.03 -1.22 -0.76
C ILE A 52 -16.13 -0.25 -1.17
N PHE A 53 -16.07 0.93 -0.60
CA PHE A 53 -16.92 2.07 -0.94
C PHE A 53 -16.08 3.13 -1.64
N PHE A 54 -16.74 3.97 -2.43
CA PHE A 54 -16.15 5.17 -2.97
C PHE A 54 -17.06 6.37 -2.77
N THR A 55 -16.47 7.55 -2.73
CA THR A 55 -17.17 8.82 -2.64
C THR A 55 -16.36 9.91 -3.31
N ARG A 56 -16.90 11.11 -3.41
CA ARG A 56 -16.26 12.28 -3.97
C ARG A 56 -16.33 13.45 -3.00
N TYR A 57 -15.26 14.21 -2.95
CA TYR A 57 -15.22 15.44 -2.16
C TYR A 57 -15.93 16.58 -2.90
N ASP A 58 -16.81 17.28 -2.20
CA ASP A 58 -17.43 18.52 -2.66
C ASP A 58 -16.80 19.70 -1.93
N SER A 59 -15.99 20.47 -2.64
CA SER A 59 -15.30 21.67 -2.09
C SER A 59 -16.27 22.80 -1.69
N ARG A 60 -17.53 22.80 -2.15
CA ARG A 60 -18.54 23.81 -1.78
C ARG A 60 -19.13 23.55 -0.42
N SER A 61 -19.35 22.29 -0.07
CA SER A 61 -19.91 21.88 1.23
C SER A 61 -18.83 21.49 2.24
N ASP A 62 -17.56 21.43 1.83
CA ASP A 62 -16.44 20.92 2.64
C ASP A 62 -16.77 19.54 3.23
N SER A 63 -17.27 18.64 2.39
CA SER A 63 -17.71 17.31 2.82
C SER A 63 -17.66 16.33 1.65
N PHE A 64 -17.68 15.04 1.96
CA PHE A 64 -17.84 13.99 0.97
C PHE A 64 -19.33 13.75 0.69
N PHE A 65 -19.67 13.40 -0.56
CA PHE A 65 -20.99 12.88 -0.89
C PHE A 65 -21.26 11.55 -0.15
N LYS A 66 -22.52 11.12 -0.13
CA LYS A 66 -22.89 9.81 0.40
C LYS A 66 -22.01 8.73 -0.29
N PRO A 67 -21.32 7.87 0.48
CA PRO A 67 -20.55 6.78 -0.12
C PRO A 67 -21.44 5.81 -0.87
N GLU A 68 -20.91 5.31 -1.99
CA GLU A 68 -21.54 4.28 -2.81
C GLU A 68 -20.72 2.99 -2.73
N ASN A 69 -21.40 1.85 -2.62
CA ASN A 69 -20.76 0.54 -2.71
C ASN A 69 -20.12 0.37 -4.09
N LEU A 70 -18.85 -0.03 -4.17
CA LEU A 70 -18.14 -0.18 -5.45
C LEU A 70 -18.74 -1.31 -6.29
N GLY A 71 -19.33 -2.30 -5.65
CA GLY A 71 -19.98 -3.43 -6.27
C GLY A 71 -19.03 -4.50 -6.81
N MET A 72 -19.61 -5.44 -7.53
CA MET A 72 -18.87 -6.56 -8.13
C MET A 72 -18.00 -6.09 -9.31
N PRO A 73 -16.85 -6.75 -9.54
CA PRO A 73 -16.33 -7.91 -8.83
C PRO A 73 -15.49 -7.58 -7.59
N PHE A 74 -15.40 -6.30 -7.21
CA PHE A 74 -14.55 -5.86 -6.10
C PHE A 74 -15.12 -6.32 -4.76
N ASN A 75 -16.43 -6.20 -4.57
CA ASN A 75 -17.12 -6.60 -3.37
C ASN A 75 -17.79 -7.98 -3.52
N SER A 76 -17.80 -8.75 -2.44
CA SER A 76 -18.31 -10.11 -2.36
C SER A 76 -19.01 -10.36 -1.01
N GLU A 77 -19.45 -11.59 -0.76
CA GLU A 77 -19.98 -12.00 0.56
C GLU A 77 -18.91 -12.09 1.67
N ALA A 78 -17.62 -11.93 1.31
CA ALA A 78 -16.49 -11.97 2.23
C ALA A 78 -16.09 -10.57 2.72
N ASN A 79 -14.85 -10.39 3.19
CA ASN A 79 -14.31 -9.06 3.48
C ASN A 79 -13.43 -8.59 2.32
N ASP A 80 -13.76 -7.44 1.79
CA ASP A 80 -13.06 -6.81 0.68
C ASP A 80 -12.52 -5.44 1.12
N TYR A 81 -11.20 -5.22 0.93
CA TYR A 81 -10.55 -4.02 1.47
C TYR A 81 -9.27 -3.66 0.70
N MET A 82 -8.65 -2.52 1.07
CA MET A 82 -7.37 -2.06 0.54
C MET A 82 -7.38 -1.83 -0.98
N TYR A 83 -8.39 -1.12 -1.49
CA TYR A 83 -8.42 -0.72 -2.89
C TYR A 83 -7.39 0.38 -3.15
N ALA A 84 -6.57 0.21 -4.18
CA ALA A 84 -5.60 1.21 -4.60
C ALA A 84 -5.37 1.15 -6.11
N VAL A 85 -5.04 2.28 -6.73
CA VAL A 85 -4.76 2.39 -8.17
C VAL A 85 -3.44 3.12 -8.38
N ASP A 86 -2.52 2.49 -9.08
CA ASP A 86 -1.36 3.14 -9.68
C ASP A 86 -1.80 3.74 -11.02
N GLU A 87 -2.19 5.03 -11.01
CA GLU A 87 -2.70 5.73 -12.18
C GLU A 87 -1.61 5.88 -13.26
N THR A 88 -0.35 6.00 -12.86
CA THR A 88 0.79 6.13 -13.78
C THR A 88 0.96 4.87 -14.63
N ASN A 89 0.85 3.70 -14.00
CA ASN A 89 1.03 2.42 -14.67
C ASN A 89 -0.29 1.76 -15.09
N SER A 90 -1.43 2.38 -14.78
CA SER A 90 -2.77 1.85 -15.04
C SER A 90 -2.93 0.42 -14.49
N ILE A 91 -2.61 0.24 -13.21
CA ILE A 91 -2.70 -1.02 -12.48
C ILE A 91 -3.41 -0.76 -11.16
N GLY A 92 -4.43 -1.57 -10.85
CA GLY A 92 -5.14 -1.51 -9.60
C GLY A 92 -4.88 -2.75 -8.74
N TYR A 93 -5.10 -2.59 -7.44
CA TYR A 93 -4.95 -3.63 -6.44
C TYR A 93 -6.13 -3.59 -5.49
N PHE A 94 -6.62 -4.75 -5.08
CA PHE A 94 -7.51 -4.86 -3.95
C PHE A 94 -7.26 -6.16 -3.20
N VAL A 95 -7.67 -6.21 -1.95
CA VAL A 95 -7.46 -7.35 -1.06
C VAL A 95 -8.80 -7.93 -0.68
N SER A 96 -8.88 -9.26 -0.61
CA SER A 96 -10.07 -9.97 -0.19
C SER A 96 -9.70 -11.28 0.52
N ASP A 97 -10.49 -11.66 1.50
CA ASP A 97 -10.40 -12.98 2.13
C ASP A 97 -11.36 -14.02 1.50
N ARG A 98 -12.06 -13.64 0.40
CA ARG A 98 -12.95 -14.56 -0.33
C ARG A 98 -12.23 -15.86 -0.68
N ARG A 99 -12.83 -16.98 -0.34
CA ARG A 99 -12.30 -18.33 -0.58
C ARG A 99 -10.90 -18.57 -0.01
N GLN A 100 -10.48 -17.80 0.99
CA GLN A 100 -9.24 -18.02 1.69
C GLN A 100 -9.48 -18.69 3.04
N PRO A 101 -8.52 -19.47 3.56
CA PRO A 101 -8.55 -19.94 4.93
C PRO A 101 -8.55 -18.75 5.91
N GLU A 102 -9.10 -18.96 7.10
CA GLU A 102 -9.10 -17.96 8.16
C GLU A 102 -7.71 -17.35 8.39
N GLY A 103 -7.67 -16.02 8.51
CA GLY A 103 -6.43 -15.25 8.70
C GLY A 103 -5.57 -15.11 7.44
N LYS A 104 -6.05 -15.54 6.28
CA LYS A 104 -5.36 -15.34 5.00
C LYS A 104 -6.18 -14.47 4.06
N VAL A 105 -5.47 -13.74 3.21
CA VAL A 105 -6.05 -12.88 2.19
C VAL A 105 -5.39 -13.13 0.83
N CYS A 106 -6.09 -12.77 -0.23
CA CYS A 106 -5.56 -12.73 -1.58
C CYS A 106 -5.48 -11.30 -2.06
N ILE A 107 -4.38 -10.92 -2.69
CA ILE A 107 -4.22 -9.64 -3.37
C ILE A 107 -4.57 -9.86 -4.84
N TYR A 108 -5.63 -9.20 -5.28
CA TYR A 108 -6.05 -9.18 -6.68
C TYR A 108 -5.42 -8.00 -7.39
N ILE A 109 -4.91 -8.23 -8.60
CA ILE A 109 -4.37 -7.18 -9.47
C ILE A 109 -5.34 -7.04 -10.63
N PHE A 110 -5.76 -5.81 -10.93
CA PHE A 110 -6.72 -5.55 -11.99
C PHE A 110 -6.28 -4.39 -12.89
N ILE A 111 -6.90 -4.29 -14.04
CA ILE A 111 -6.74 -3.17 -14.97
C ILE A 111 -7.85 -2.16 -14.62
N PRO A 112 -7.50 -0.94 -14.16
CA PRO A 112 -8.49 0.09 -13.92
C PRO A 112 -9.29 0.40 -15.19
N SER A 113 -10.58 0.66 -15.06
CA SER A 113 -11.47 1.05 -16.14
C SER A 113 -12.03 2.43 -15.86
N ASP A 114 -12.10 3.27 -16.89
CA ASP A 114 -12.69 4.62 -16.79
C ASP A 114 -14.20 4.56 -16.52
N THR A 115 -14.82 3.40 -16.78
CA THR A 115 -16.25 3.19 -16.57
C THR A 115 -16.49 2.09 -15.56
N ARG A 116 -17.35 2.37 -14.58
CA ARG A 116 -17.87 1.36 -13.66
C ARG A 116 -18.74 0.37 -14.41
N LYS A 117 -18.47 -0.91 -14.27
CA LYS A 117 -19.37 -1.96 -14.75
C LYS A 117 -20.47 -2.14 -13.71
N THR A 118 -21.69 -1.83 -14.09
CA THR A 118 -22.88 -2.15 -13.31
C THR A 118 -23.52 -3.41 -13.87
N TYR A 119 -23.94 -4.30 -12.99
CA TYR A 119 -24.67 -5.50 -13.36
C TYR A 119 -26.15 -5.24 -13.09
N ASP A 120 -26.97 -5.25 -14.13
CA ASP A 120 -28.42 -5.17 -13.98
C ASP A 120 -28.94 -6.54 -13.45
N PRO A 121 -29.50 -6.61 -12.24
CA PRO A 121 -29.99 -7.85 -11.68
C PRO A 121 -31.06 -8.54 -12.53
N SER A 122 -31.76 -7.78 -13.37
CA SER A 122 -32.83 -8.33 -14.26
C SER A 122 -32.26 -9.13 -15.43
N LEU A 123 -30.98 -8.95 -15.78
CA LEU A 123 -30.30 -9.61 -16.90
C LEU A 123 -29.52 -10.87 -16.50
N PHE A 124 -29.35 -11.10 -15.21
CA PHE A 124 -28.54 -12.20 -14.70
C PHE A 124 -29.30 -13.01 -13.65
N THR A 125 -29.04 -14.31 -13.60
CA THR A 125 -29.52 -15.16 -12.52
C THR A 125 -28.73 -14.89 -11.23
N GLU A 126 -29.33 -15.16 -10.07
CA GLU A 126 -28.63 -15.05 -8.78
C GLU A 126 -27.30 -15.82 -8.76
N GLN A 127 -27.29 -17.02 -9.36
CA GLN A 127 -26.08 -17.83 -9.47
C GLN A 127 -24.98 -17.18 -10.32
N GLN A 128 -25.35 -16.47 -11.39
CA GLN A 128 -24.38 -15.72 -12.21
C GLN A 128 -23.83 -14.51 -11.45
N ILE A 129 -24.69 -13.80 -10.71
CA ILE A 129 -24.30 -12.67 -9.86
C ILE A 129 -23.30 -13.14 -8.79
N ARG A 130 -23.60 -14.24 -8.10
CA ARG A 130 -22.65 -14.82 -7.10
C ARG A 130 -21.32 -15.21 -7.74
N ARG A 131 -21.31 -15.80 -8.93
CA ARG A 131 -20.06 -16.12 -9.64
C ARG A 131 -19.22 -14.91 -9.98
N PHE A 132 -19.85 -13.78 -10.34
CA PHE A 132 -19.14 -12.52 -10.59
C PHE A 132 -18.53 -11.96 -9.30
N ALA A 133 -19.28 -12.00 -8.19
CA ALA A 133 -18.77 -11.58 -6.89
C ALA A 133 -17.62 -12.48 -6.41
N ASP A 134 -17.74 -13.78 -6.53
CA ASP A 134 -16.74 -14.74 -6.07
C ASP A 134 -15.47 -14.77 -6.91
N ILE A 135 -15.51 -14.22 -8.13
CA ILE A 135 -14.43 -14.38 -9.12
C ILE A 135 -14.06 -15.87 -9.22
N SER A 136 -15.04 -16.71 -9.50
CA SER A 136 -14.88 -18.18 -9.54
C SER A 136 -13.80 -18.62 -10.52
N SER A 137 -13.59 -17.84 -11.58
CA SER A 137 -12.46 -17.96 -12.50
C SER A 137 -11.96 -16.58 -12.92
N ILE A 138 -10.72 -16.27 -12.56
CA ILE A 138 -10.05 -15.04 -13.00
C ILE A 138 -10.00 -14.97 -14.55
N ALA A 139 -9.93 -16.12 -15.24
CA ALA A 139 -9.89 -16.18 -16.69
C ALA A 139 -11.15 -15.59 -17.35
N GLU A 140 -12.32 -15.70 -16.71
CA GLU A 140 -13.57 -15.12 -17.21
C GLU A 140 -13.55 -13.57 -17.22
N THR A 141 -12.65 -12.94 -16.46
CA THR A 141 -12.51 -11.48 -16.41
C THR A 141 -11.57 -10.91 -17.49
N TRP A 142 -10.84 -11.74 -18.22
CA TRP A 142 -9.76 -11.29 -19.12
C TRP A 142 -10.23 -10.73 -20.47
N GLY A 143 -11.50 -10.83 -20.80
CA GLY A 143 -12.03 -10.38 -22.10
C GLY A 143 -11.27 -11.03 -23.27
N ASN A 144 -10.84 -10.21 -24.24
CA ASN A 144 -10.06 -10.68 -25.40
C ASN A 144 -8.57 -10.93 -25.11
N GLY A 145 -8.12 -10.74 -23.88
CA GLY A 145 -6.73 -10.95 -23.43
C GLY A 145 -5.69 -9.96 -23.89
N LYS A 146 -6.00 -9.02 -24.78
CA LYS A 146 -5.05 -8.01 -25.32
C LYS A 146 -4.62 -7.04 -24.22
N GLU A 147 -5.58 -6.50 -23.47
CA GLU A 147 -5.34 -5.58 -22.36
C GLU A 147 -4.57 -6.27 -21.23
N ARG A 148 -4.93 -7.52 -20.91
CA ARG A 148 -4.20 -8.35 -19.94
C ARG A 148 -2.74 -8.52 -20.32
N LYS A 149 -2.44 -8.82 -21.59
CA LYS A 149 -1.05 -8.98 -22.06
C LYS A 149 -0.25 -7.68 -21.89
N ALA A 150 -0.85 -6.55 -22.21
CA ALA A 150 -0.24 -5.24 -22.01
C ALA A 150 -0.02 -4.93 -20.52
N ALA A 151 -0.99 -5.22 -19.64
CA ALA A 151 -0.87 -5.01 -18.21
C ALA A 151 0.21 -5.91 -17.58
N LEU A 152 0.31 -7.18 -17.97
CA LEU A 152 1.38 -8.07 -17.52
C LEU A 152 2.76 -7.58 -17.96
N ALA A 153 2.89 -6.99 -19.14
CA ALA A 153 4.14 -6.38 -19.57
C ALA A 153 4.52 -5.16 -18.69
N ARG A 154 3.52 -4.31 -18.33
CA ARG A 154 3.73 -3.19 -17.39
C ARG A 154 4.15 -3.67 -16.00
N LEU A 155 3.47 -4.67 -15.44
CA LEU A 155 3.83 -5.28 -14.15
C LEU A 155 5.26 -5.82 -14.14
N LYS A 156 5.65 -6.51 -15.21
CA LYS A 156 7.02 -7.01 -15.36
C LYS A 156 8.04 -5.88 -15.44
N ALA A 157 7.72 -4.79 -16.16
CA ALA A 157 8.59 -3.62 -16.26
C ALA A 157 8.78 -2.93 -14.90
N ILE A 158 7.72 -2.80 -14.09
CA ILE A 158 7.78 -2.26 -12.73
C ILE A 158 8.67 -3.14 -11.84
N GLY A 159 8.51 -4.47 -11.91
CA GLY A 159 9.33 -5.42 -11.17
C GLY A 159 10.81 -5.34 -11.55
N THR A 160 11.13 -5.21 -12.85
CA THR A 160 12.51 -5.03 -13.33
C THR A 160 13.11 -3.69 -12.91
N GLN A 161 12.35 -2.60 -13.00
CA GLN A 161 12.82 -1.29 -12.52
C GLN A 161 13.08 -1.29 -11.02
N LYS A 162 12.27 -2.01 -10.23
CA LYS A 162 12.50 -2.16 -8.80
C LYS A 162 13.76 -2.96 -8.52
N SER A 163 13.97 -4.11 -9.20
CA SER A 163 15.18 -4.93 -9.04
C SER A 163 16.43 -4.24 -9.58
N GLU A 164 16.33 -3.42 -10.63
CA GLU A 164 17.44 -2.60 -11.11
C GLU A 164 17.79 -1.47 -10.14
N ARG A 165 16.78 -0.87 -9.47
CA ARG A 165 17.00 0.11 -8.39
C ARG A 165 17.60 -0.55 -7.14
N GLU A 166 17.19 -1.77 -6.82
CA GLU A 166 17.75 -2.56 -5.70
C GLU A 166 19.17 -3.07 -6.01
N ASN A 167 19.50 -3.33 -7.28
CA ASN A 167 20.81 -3.80 -7.73
C ASN A 167 21.77 -2.67 -8.17
N GLN A 168 21.32 -1.44 -8.34
CA GLN A 168 22.24 -0.31 -8.44
C GLN A 168 22.87 -0.10 -7.05
N PRO A 169 24.20 0.07 -6.98
CA PRO A 169 24.82 0.42 -5.72
C PRO A 169 24.13 1.68 -5.20
N SER A 170 23.44 1.53 -4.09
CA SER A 170 22.45 2.47 -3.49
C SER A 170 23.06 3.81 -3.03
N SER A 171 24.13 4.27 -3.70
CA SER A 171 24.93 5.39 -3.22
C SER A 171 24.25 6.77 -3.34
N THR A 172 23.18 6.90 -4.11
CA THR A 172 22.54 8.22 -4.29
C THR A 172 21.13 8.33 -3.68
N VAL A 173 20.33 7.30 -3.73
CA VAL A 173 18.94 7.36 -3.19
C VAL A 173 18.92 7.18 -1.67
N ASP A 174 19.74 6.27 -1.13
CA ASP A 174 19.89 6.09 0.32
C ASP A 174 20.55 7.30 1.02
N ALA A 175 21.23 8.15 0.24
CA ALA A 175 21.86 9.36 0.73
C ALA A 175 20.88 10.56 0.84
N LEU A 176 19.70 10.49 0.21
CA LEU A 176 18.77 11.63 0.24
C LEU A 176 18.09 11.76 1.60
N LEU A 177 18.17 12.96 2.18
CA LEU A 177 17.44 13.36 3.38
C LEU A 177 16.68 14.67 3.11
N VAL A 178 15.36 14.58 3.12
CA VAL A 178 14.48 15.75 3.04
C VAL A 178 14.55 16.49 4.38
N ILE A 179 15.02 17.73 4.37
CA ILE A 179 15.10 18.60 5.55
C ILE A 179 13.76 19.31 5.74
N ASN A 180 13.25 19.94 4.67
CA ASN A 180 11.94 20.58 4.62
C ASN A 180 11.37 20.49 3.19
N ASP A 181 10.22 21.11 2.94
CA ASP A 181 9.48 21.01 1.67
C ASP A 181 10.27 21.54 0.44
N THR A 182 11.32 22.34 0.66
CA THR A 182 12.14 22.94 -0.40
C THR A 182 13.59 22.49 -0.39
N LEU A 183 14.02 21.77 0.65
CA LEU A 183 15.43 21.47 0.89
C LEU A 183 15.67 19.98 1.11
N THR A 184 16.46 19.39 0.22
CA THR A 184 16.88 17.98 0.31
C THR A 184 18.40 17.92 0.23
N TYR A 185 19.01 17.22 1.17
CA TYR A 185 20.45 16.99 1.23
C TYR A 185 20.82 15.59 0.75
N SER A 186 21.96 15.47 0.10
CA SER A 186 22.48 14.22 -0.44
C SER A 186 23.88 13.87 0.09
N SER A 187 24.51 14.79 0.77
CA SER A 187 25.87 14.68 1.27
C SER A 187 26.02 15.31 2.66
N ALA A 188 26.97 14.80 3.43
CA ALA A 188 27.32 15.40 4.73
C ALA A 188 27.88 16.84 4.61
N SER A 189 28.38 17.22 3.42
CA SER A 189 28.85 18.58 3.13
C SER A 189 27.72 19.59 2.94
N ASP A 190 26.48 19.13 2.71
CA ASP A 190 25.33 20.00 2.48
C ASP A 190 24.84 20.66 3.79
N PHE A 191 25.21 20.05 4.94
CA PHE A 191 24.78 20.50 6.28
C PHE A 191 25.58 21.70 6.77
N ARG A 192 24.88 22.68 7.33
CA ARG A 192 25.47 23.83 8.02
C ARG A 192 25.95 23.47 9.43
N SER A 193 25.18 22.60 10.12
CA SER A 193 25.53 22.10 11.45
C SER A 193 26.48 20.90 11.34
N LYS A 194 27.66 21.02 12.00
CA LYS A 194 28.61 19.89 12.12
C LYS A 194 27.99 18.69 12.84
N LYS A 195 27.08 18.94 13.79
CA LYS A 195 26.39 17.91 14.56
C LYS A 195 25.34 17.20 13.67
N ALA A 196 24.59 17.96 12.88
CA ALA A 196 23.66 17.40 11.89
C ALA A 196 24.42 16.55 10.84
N ALA A 197 25.55 17.00 10.33
CA ALA A 197 26.40 16.26 9.41
C ALA A 197 26.92 14.93 10.03
N ALA A 198 27.24 14.92 11.32
CA ALA A 198 27.67 13.71 12.04
C ALA A 198 26.50 12.73 12.21
N LEU A 199 25.30 13.20 12.56
CA LEU A 199 24.08 12.40 12.65
C LEU A 199 23.68 11.83 11.28
N TYR A 200 23.80 12.61 10.23
CA TYR A 200 23.55 12.15 8.86
C TYR A 200 24.49 11.00 8.46
N LYS A 201 25.78 11.05 8.80
CA LYS A 201 26.70 9.92 8.57
C LYS A 201 26.25 8.64 9.30
N GLN A 202 25.76 8.78 10.54
CA GLN A 202 25.22 7.65 11.27
C GLN A 202 23.93 7.13 10.62
N LEU A 203 23.07 8.00 10.11
CA LEU A 203 21.87 7.64 9.36
C LEU A 203 22.22 6.83 8.12
N ILE A 204 23.17 7.27 7.31
CA ILE A 204 23.60 6.55 6.11
C ILE A 204 24.16 5.17 6.44
N ASN A 205 24.94 5.06 7.52
CA ASN A 205 25.46 3.77 7.96
C ASN A 205 24.32 2.84 8.43
N ALA A 206 23.33 3.36 9.18
CA ALA A 206 22.18 2.59 9.61
C ALA A 206 21.33 2.10 8.43
N ARG A 207 21.12 2.93 7.40
CA ARG A 207 20.42 2.53 6.16
C ARG A 207 21.15 1.42 5.41
N LYS A 208 22.49 1.51 5.31
CA LYS A 208 23.31 0.44 4.71
C LYS A 208 23.17 -0.88 5.49
N GLN A 209 23.25 -0.82 6.82
CA GLN A 209 23.06 -1.99 7.67
C GLN A 209 21.67 -2.62 7.46
N LEU A 210 20.62 -1.78 7.36
CA LEU A 210 19.27 -2.25 7.10
C LEU A 210 19.16 -2.98 5.75
N ASN A 211 19.79 -2.45 4.70
CA ASN A 211 19.78 -3.09 3.39
C ASN A 211 20.49 -4.45 3.41
N THR A 212 21.64 -4.56 4.07
CA THR A 212 22.35 -5.83 4.24
C THR A 212 21.49 -6.84 5.03
N LEU A 213 20.92 -6.42 6.15
CA LEU A 213 20.12 -7.28 7.01
C LEU A 213 18.83 -7.75 6.31
N ASN A 214 18.19 -6.89 5.50
CA ASN A 214 17.04 -7.28 4.70
C ASN A 214 17.41 -8.31 3.62
N ALA A 215 18.56 -8.20 2.99
CA ALA A 215 19.04 -9.18 2.03
C ALA A 215 19.32 -10.54 2.71
N GLU A 216 19.94 -10.54 3.88
CA GLU A 216 20.18 -11.74 4.68
C GLU A 216 18.86 -12.39 5.12
N LEU A 217 17.89 -11.60 5.58
CA LEU A 217 16.58 -12.08 5.97
C LEU A 217 15.81 -12.69 4.78
N ASN A 218 15.90 -12.11 3.60
CA ASN A 218 15.28 -12.69 2.41
C ASN A 218 15.92 -14.02 2.03
N ASN A 219 17.25 -14.13 2.09
CA ASN A 219 17.95 -15.40 1.87
C ASN A 219 17.56 -16.46 2.91
N ALA A 220 17.46 -16.06 4.19
CA ALA A 220 17.02 -16.97 5.26
C ALA A 220 15.57 -17.45 5.06
N ARG A 221 14.68 -16.60 4.54
CA ARG A 221 13.29 -16.99 4.18
C ARG A 221 13.27 -17.99 3.02
N ASP A 222 14.11 -17.81 2.02
CA ASP A 222 14.24 -18.74 0.91
C ASP A 222 14.80 -20.09 1.37
N ASP A 223 15.77 -20.10 2.26
CA ASP A 223 16.35 -21.30 2.84
C ASP A 223 15.34 -22.04 3.73
N TYR A 224 14.56 -21.30 4.54
CA TYR A 224 13.46 -21.86 5.33
C TYR A 224 12.40 -22.53 4.45
N ALA A 225 12.04 -21.92 3.32
CA ALA A 225 11.06 -22.49 2.39
C ALA A 225 11.51 -23.84 1.81
N LYS A 226 12.81 -24.01 1.60
CA LYS A 226 13.45 -25.22 1.03
C LYS A 226 13.82 -26.26 2.10
N ALA A 227 13.85 -25.88 3.39
CA ALA A 227 14.34 -26.72 4.47
C ALA A 227 13.41 -27.87 4.83
N SER A 228 14.00 -28.98 5.29
CA SER A 228 13.27 -30.10 5.90
C SER A 228 12.60 -29.70 7.23
N PRO A 229 11.52 -30.40 7.66
CA PRO A 229 10.85 -30.08 8.91
C PRO A 229 11.74 -30.01 10.14
N SER A 230 12.78 -30.85 10.21
CA SER A 230 13.75 -30.88 11.31
C SER A 230 14.63 -29.62 11.38
N ASN A 231 14.95 -29.02 10.24
CA ASN A 231 15.84 -27.86 10.16
C ASN A 231 15.08 -26.53 10.30
N ARG A 232 13.76 -26.52 10.05
CA ARG A 232 12.93 -25.31 10.13
C ARG A 232 12.91 -24.66 11.50
N GLN A 233 13.00 -25.44 12.59
CA GLN A 233 12.94 -24.89 13.95
C GLN A 233 14.15 -23.98 14.27
N GLY A 234 15.35 -24.34 13.80
CA GLY A 234 16.55 -23.50 13.95
C GLY A 234 16.45 -22.22 13.13
N LEU A 235 16.17 -22.38 11.83
CA LEU A 235 16.01 -21.26 10.89
C LEU A 235 14.91 -20.28 11.32
N SER A 236 13.80 -20.78 11.88
CA SER A 236 12.71 -19.93 12.40
C SER A 236 13.18 -18.99 13.51
N LYS A 237 14.03 -19.48 14.42
CA LYS A 237 14.56 -18.62 15.50
C LYS A 237 15.49 -17.54 14.98
N GLU A 238 16.35 -17.87 14.04
CA GLU A 238 17.27 -16.93 13.40
C GLU A 238 16.49 -15.86 12.63
N MET A 239 15.46 -16.25 11.89
CA MET A 239 14.59 -15.33 11.17
C MET A 239 13.86 -14.36 12.12
N ILE A 240 13.27 -14.86 13.21
CA ILE A 240 12.58 -14.01 14.19
C ILE A 240 13.55 -13.00 14.80
N GLN A 241 14.77 -13.42 15.10
CA GLN A 241 15.80 -12.51 15.62
C GLN A 241 16.17 -11.45 14.59
N ALA A 242 16.40 -11.83 13.34
CA ALA A 242 16.70 -10.89 12.26
C ALA A 242 15.54 -9.91 12.01
N GLU A 243 14.29 -10.37 12.05
CA GLU A 243 13.11 -9.50 11.94
C GLU A 243 13.05 -8.49 13.09
N HIS A 244 13.39 -8.91 14.32
CA HIS A 244 13.45 -8.01 15.47
C HIS A 244 14.55 -6.94 15.29
N GLU A 245 15.72 -7.33 14.79
CA GLU A 245 16.83 -6.42 14.50
C GLU A 245 16.45 -5.42 13.39
N VAL A 246 15.74 -5.84 12.34
CA VAL A 246 15.18 -4.97 11.30
C VAL A 246 14.25 -3.92 11.91
N LEU A 247 13.35 -4.32 12.82
CA LEU A 247 12.43 -3.40 13.48
C LEU A 247 13.18 -2.36 14.33
N GLN A 248 14.18 -2.79 15.11
CA GLN A 248 14.99 -1.88 15.93
C GLN A 248 15.78 -0.90 15.06
N LEU A 249 16.36 -1.39 13.96
CA LEU A 249 17.16 -0.57 13.05
C LEU A 249 16.28 0.47 12.31
N ASN A 250 15.07 0.10 11.92
CA ASN A 250 14.08 1.03 11.36
C ASN A 250 13.69 2.14 12.36
N ALA A 251 13.47 1.77 13.63
CA ALA A 251 13.18 2.75 14.67
C ALA A 251 14.36 3.72 14.89
N ARG A 252 15.60 3.18 14.87
CA ARG A 252 16.81 4.01 14.95
C ARG A 252 16.96 4.95 13.77
N ILE A 253 16.70 4.50 12.55
CA ILE A 253 16.74 5.32 11.33
C ILE A 253 15.78 6.49 11.45
N LYS A 254 14.50 6.23 11.82
CA LYS A 254 13.50 7.30 12.04
C LYS A 254 13.93 8.31 13.09
N SER A 255 14.55 7.84 14.18
CA SER A 255 15.08 8.71 15.24
C SER A 255 16.24 9.58 14.72
N LEU A 256 17.20 8.99 14.00
CA LEU A 256 18.33 9.71 13.41
C LEU A 256 17.86 10.75 12.38
N GLU A 257 16.89 10.44 11.54
CA GLU A 257 16.29 11.38 10.60
C GLU A 257 15.70 12.60 11.32
N LYS A 258 14.90 12.37 12.36
CA LYS A 258 14.30 13.43 13.16
C LYS A 258 15.37 14.28 13.84
N GLN A 259 16.37 13.65 14.47
CA GLN A 259 17.46 14.35 15.14
C GLN A 259 18.28 15.19 14.15
N THR A 260 18.59 14.62 12.98
CA THR A 260 19.37 15.31 11.95
C THR A 260 18.65 16.56 11.44
N ARG A 261 17.33 16.46 11.21
CA ARG A 261 16.50 17.62 10.81
C ARG A 261 16.47 18.69 11.90
N ASN A 262 16.25 18.30 13.16
CA ASN A 262 16.16 19.24 14.28
C ASN A 262 17.48 19.98 14.56
N GLU A 263 18.61 19.36 14.26
CA GLU A 263 19.93 19.98 14.46
C GLU A 263 20.34 20.88 13.28
N GLU A 264 19.66 20.77 12.13
CA GLU A 264 19.96 21.57 10.93
C GLU A 264 19.06 22.81 10.80
N ILE A 265 17.84 22.76 11.37
CA ILE A 265 16.86 23.87 11.36
C ILE A 265 17.11 24.80 12.53
#